data_974321d0786c6d4de061fb2c7567dc34
#
_entry.id   974321d0786c6d4de061fb2c7567dc34
#
_cell.length_a   1.000
_cell.length_b   1.000
_cell.length_c   1.000
_cell.angle_alpha   90.00
_cell.angle_beta   90.00
_cell.angle_gamma   90.00
#
_symmetry.space_group_name_H-M   'P 1'
#
loop_
_entity.id
_entity.type
_entity.pdbx_description
1 polymer ?
#
loop_
_entity_poly.entity_id
_entity_poly.type
_entity_poly.pdbx_seq_one_letter_code
_entity_poly.pdbx_strand_id
1 'polypeptide(L)'
;MSDPASTIEPMTPADLLAFEAQHPHQTPEKTERIRRELGITEVRYYVLLARAARSAEGIAAHPMTARMVRERAERSADGRERRAA
;
A
#
# COMPACT_ATOMS: atom_id res chain seq x y z
N MET A 1 -19.61 20.60 -0.30
CA MET A 1 -18.80 20.51 0.88
C MET A 1 -18.49 19.05 1.21
N SER A 2 -17.26 18.78 1.47
CA SER A 2 -16.86 17.42 1.77
C SER A 2 -17.31 17.03 3.16
N ASP A 3 -18.06 15.96 3.24
CA ASP A 3 -18.49 15.41 4.51
C ASP A 3 -17.30 14.73 5.19
N PRO A 4 -17.09 14.97 6.49
CA PRO A 4 -16.06 14.22 7.20
C PRO A 4 -16.20 12.71 7.02
N ALA A 5 -17.42 12.23 6.85
CA ALA A 5 -17.66 10.81 6.63
C ALA A 5 -17.01 10.33 5.35
N SER A 6 -16.82 11.20 4.39
CA SER A 6 -16.16 10.80 3.14
C SER A 6 -14.72 10.38 3.36
N THR A 7 -14.12 10.81 4.47
CA THR A 7 -12.76 10.40 4.80
C THR A 7 -12.70 8.97 5.29
N ILE A 8 -13.85 8.37 5.61
CA ILE A 8 -13.90 6.98 6.04
C ILE A 8 -14.17 6.04 4.90
N GLU A 9 -14.41 6.58 3.72
CA GLU A 9 -14.62 5.73 2.57
C GLU A 9 -13.40 4.87 2.31
N PRO A 10 -13.61 3.61 1.90
CA PRO A 10 -12.48 2.74 1.60
C PRO A 10 -11.62 3.36 0.54
N MET A 11 -10.32 3.29 0.74
CA MET A 11 -9.38 3.78 -0.25
C MET A 11 -9.39 2.88 -1.45
N THR A 12 -9.35 3.50 -2.62
CA THR A 12 -9.29 2.71 -3.85
C THR A 12 -7.88 2.15 -4.03
N PRO A 13 -7.73 1.09 -4.82
CA PRO A 13 -6.39 0.61 -5.17
C PRO A 13 -5.50 1.69 -5.76
N ALA A 14 -6.08 2.57 -6.59
CA ALA A 14 -5.31 3.66 -7.17
C ALA A 14 -4.82 4.62 -6.10
N ASP A 15 -5.66 4.92 -5.10
CA ASP A 15 -5.27 5.81 -4.01
C ASP A 15 -4.09 5.25 -3.22
N LEU A 16 -4.13 3.96 -2.91
CA LEU A 16 -3.07 3.31 -2.16
C LEU A 16 -1.74 3.35 -2.92
N LEU A 17 -1.80 3.05 -4.20
CA LEU A 17 -0.59 3.05 -5.02
C LEU A 17 -0.07 4.46 -5.24
N ALA A 18 -0.96 5.45 -5.33
CA ALA A 18 -0.53 6.84 -5.43
C ALA A 18 0.22 7.28 -4.18
N PHE A 19 -0.28 6.89 -3.01
CA PHE A 19 0.40 7.18 -1.76
C PHE A 19 1.78 6.54 -1.73
N GLU A 20 1.86 5.27 -2.14
CA GLU A 20 3.13 4.55 -2.16
C GLU A 20 4.12 5.19 -3.13
N ALA A 21 3.65 5.67 -4.27
CA ALA A 21 4.51 6.32 -5.24
C ALA A 21 5.11 7.62 -4.70
N GLN A 22 4.35 8.33 -3.86
CA GLN A 22 4.82 9.57 -3.25
C GLN A 22 5.72 9.33 -2.04
N HIS A 23 5.58 8.19 -1.39
CA HIS A 23 6.33 7.86 -0.18
C HIS A 23 6.93 6.47 -0.30
N PRO A 24 7.88 6.27 -1.22
CA PRO A 24 8.39 4.92 -1.50
C PRO A 24 9.31 4.35 -0.44
N HIS A 25 9.90 5.19 0.37
CA HIS A 25 10.89 4.75 1.35
C HIS A 25 10.24 4.41 2.68
N GLN A 26 10.72 3.34 3.28
CA GLN A 26 10.24 2.88 4.59
C GLN A 26 10.90 3.70 5.67
N THR A 27 10.21 4.68 6.20
CA THR A 27 10.73 5.57 7.23
C THR A 27 9.70 5.72 8.34
N PRO A 28 10.14 6.14 9.54
CA PRO A 28 9.18 6.45 10.61
C PRO A 28 8.17 7.52 10.20
N GLU A 29 8.59 8.46 9.36
CA GLU A 29 7.70 9.50 8.87
C GLU A 29 6.59 8.92 8.02
N LYS A 30 6.91 7.92 7.21
CA LYS A 30 5.89 7.25 6.39
C LYS A 30 4.87 6.54 7.28
N THR A 31 5.33 5.85 8.31
CA THR A 31 4.43 5.18 9.24
C THR A 31 3.48 6.17 9.90
N GLU A 32 3.99 7.31 10.32
CA GLU A 32 3.17 8.37 10.89
C GLU A 32 2.15 8.89 9.90
N ARG A 33 2.56 9.09 8.65
CA ARG A 33 1.64 9.56 7.62
C ARG A 33 0.52 8.56 7.36
N ILE A 34 0.85 7.28 7.34
CA ILE A 34 -0.15 6.23 7.13
C ILE A 34 -1.21 6.34 8.22
N ARG A 35 -0.80 6.47 9.47
CA ARG A 35 -1.75 6.55 10.57
C ARG A 35 -2.56 7.84 10.53
N ARG A 36 -1.91 8.95 10.23
CA ARG A 36 -2.56 10.26 10.28
C ARG A 36 -3.42 10.52 9.06
N GLU A 37 -2.92 10.22 7.87
CA GLU A 37 -3.63 10.56 6.64
C GLU A 37 -4.59 9.47 6.21
N LEU A 38 -4.24 8.21 6.42
CA LEU A 38 -5.06 7.09 5.98
C LEU A 38 -5.89 6.49 7.12
N GLY A 39 -5.50 6.77 8.36
CA GLY A 39 -6.26 6.29 9.50
C GLY A 39 -6.18 4.80 9.75
N ILE A 40 -5.15 4.14 9.25
CA ILE A 40 -4.96 2.70 9.42
C ILE A 40 -3.57 2.42 9.96
N THR A 41 -3.38 1.18 10.43
CA THR A 41 -2.06 0.77 10.90
C THR A 41 -1.14 0.49 9.73
N GLU A 42 0.14 0.49 10.01
CA GLU A 42 1.13 0.16 8.99
C GLU A 42 0.92 -1.24 8.43
N VAL A 43 0.65 -2.21 9.31
CA VAL A 43 0.40 -3.58 8.86
C VAL A 43 -0.80 -3.64 7.93
N ARG A 44 -1.88 -2.98 8.31
CA ARG A 44 -3.08 -2.95 7.47
C ARG A 44 -2.78 -2.30 6.13
N TYR A 45 -2.01 -1.22 6.14
CA TYR A 45 -1.64 -0.53 4.92
C TYR A 45 -0.96 -1.49 3.94
N TYR A 46 0.02 -2.26 4.41
CA TYR A 46 0.76 -3.12 3.50
C TYR A 46 -0.06 -4.31 3.00
N VAL A 47 -1.01 -4.78 3.80
CA VAL A 47 -1.95 -5.80 3.32
C VAL A 47 -2.81 -5.25 2.19
N LEU A 48 -3.36 -4.06 2.39
CA LEU A 48 -4.20 -3.43 1.36
C LEU A 48 -3.40 -3.04 0.13
N LEU A 49 -2.18 -2.59 0.33
CA LEU A 49 -1.29 -2.22 -0.77
C LEU A 49 -0.96 -3.43 -1.64
N ALA A 50 -0.70 -4.57 -1.03
CA ALA A 50 -0.41 -5.79 -1.79
C ALA A 50 -1.61 -6.20 -2.65
N ARG A 51 -2.82 -6.07 -2.10
CA ARG A 51 -4.03 -6.34 -2.88
C ARG A 51 -4.19 -5.34 -4.02
N ALA A 52 -3.96 -4.06 -3.74
CA ALA A 52 -4.07 -3.02 -4.75
C ALA A 52 -3.12 -3.27 -5.91
N ALA A 53 -1.92 -3.74 -5.62
CA ALA A 53 -0.91 -4.00 -6.63
C ALA A 53 -1.28 -5.17 -7.56
N ARG A 54 -2.25 -5.99 -7.14
CA ARG A 54 -2.72 -7.11 -7.95
C ARG A 54 -4.06 -6.85 -8.59
N SER A 55 -4.68 -5.73 -8.29
CA SER A 55 -5.99 -5.40 -8.83
C SER A 55 -5.84 -4.80 -10.23
N ALA A 56 -6.86 -5.00 -11.06
CA ALA A 56 -6.87 -4.41 -12.40
C ALA A 56 -6.81 -2.90 -12.32
N GLU A 57 -7.55 -2.31 -11.38
CA GLU A 57 -7.58 -0.86 -11.22
C GLU A 57 -6.21 -0.33 -10.82
N GLY A 58 -5.55 -0.97 -9.87
CA GLY A 58 -4.24 -0.50 -9.40
C GLY A 58 -3.18 -0.62 -10.49
N ILE A 59 -3.19 -1.73 -11.22
CA ILE A 59 -2.22 -1.95 -12.28
C ILE A 59 -2.41 -0.92 -13.40
N ALA A 60 -3.67 -0.63 -13.74
CA ALA A 60 -3.97 0.35 -14.78
C ALA A 60 -3.56 1.76 -14.36
N ALA A 61 -3.80 2.12 -13.10
CA ALA A 61 -3.52 3.46 -12.61
C ALA A 61 -2.04 3.72 -12.39
N HIS A 62 -1.33 2.73 -11.82
CA HIS A 62 0.08 2.91 -11.44
C HIS A 62 0.86 1.62 -11.72
N PRO A 63 1.10 1.30 -12.99
CA PRO A 63 1.70 0.00 -13.33
C PRO A 63 3.09 -0.21 -12.76
N MET A 64 3.93 0.83 -12.75
CA MET A 64 5.29 0.67 -12.23
C MET A 64 5.30 0.47 -10.73
N THR A 65 4.49 1.27 -10.03
CA THR A 65 4.40 1.14 -8.57
C THR A 65 3.80 -0.20 -8.18
N ALA A 66 2.75 -0.64 -8.90
CA ALA A 66 2.15 -1.94 -8.65
C ALA A 66 3.16 -3.06 -8.83
N ARG A 67 3.97 -2.98 -9.88
CA ARG A 67 5.01 -3.98 -10.13
C ARG A 67 6.03 -4.01 -9.01
N MET A 68 6.49 -2.85 -8.59
CA MET A 68 7.47 -2.77 -7.50
C MET A 68 6.93 -3.35 -6.20
N VAL A 69 5.66 -3.07 -5.91
CA VAL A 69 5.03 -3.60 -4.69
C VAL A 69 4.94 -5.12 -4.77
N ARG A 70 4.53 -5.66 -5.92
CA ARG A 70 4.45 -7.11 -6.08
C ARG A 70 5.81 -7.77 -5.92
N GLU A 71 6.85 -7.19 -6.52
CA GLU A 71 8.19 -7.75 -6.44
C GLU A 71 8.71 -7.76 -5.00
N ARG A 72 8.43 -6.69 -4.27
CA ARG A 72 8.82 -6.61 -2.87
C ARG A 72 8.13 -7.66 -2.03
N ALA A 73 6.84 -7.84 -2.27
CA ALA A 73 6.05 -8.83 -1.54
C ALA A 73 6.55 -10.24 -1.81
N GLU A 74 6.93 -10.52 -3.06
CA GLU A 74 7.46 -11.83 -3.43
C GLU A 74 8.79 -12.10 -2.75
N ARG A 75 9.67 -11.11 -2.70
CA ARG A 75 10.95 -11.27 -2.01
C ARG A 75 10.77 -11.52 -0.52
N SER A 76 9.80 -10.86 0.09
CA SER A 76 9.51 -11.07 1.51
C SER A 76 8.98 -12.47 1.77
N ALA A 77 8.10 -12.96 0.89
CA ALA A 77 7.57 -14.31 1.01
C ALA A 77 8.68 -15.35 0.86
N ASP A 78 9.56 -15.17 -0.13
CA ASP A 78 10.70 -16.06 -0.34
C ASP A 78 11.59 -16.10 0.90
N GLY A 79 11.87 -14.94 1.47
CA GLY A 79 12.71 -14.87 2.65
C GLY A 79 12.09 -15.60 3.83
N ARG A 80 10.78 -15.50 4.01
CA ARG A 80 10.09 -16.21 5.08
C ARG A 80 10.12 -17.70 4.86
N GLU A 81 9.92 -18.15 3.63
CA GLU A 81 9.97 -19.56 3.32
C GLU A 81 11.35 -20.16 3.59
N ARG A 82 12.39 -19.45 3.19
CA ARG A 82 13.75 -19.92 3.44
C ARG A 82 14.05 -20.05 4.92
N ARG A 83 13.57 -19.08 5.71
CA ARG A 83 13.80 -19.14 7.15
C ARG A 83 13.01 -20.26 7.82
N ALA A 84 11.84 -20.57 7.27
CA ALA A 84 11.01 -21.63 7.82
C ALA A 84 11.53 -23.03 7.45
N ALA A 85 12.24 -23.13 6.34
CA ALA A 85 12.84 -24.39 5.92
C ALA A 85 14.12 -24.66 6.72
#